data_5ff083fbacb7413ed2712ffae2dad89e
#
_entry.id   5ff083fbacb7413ed2712ffae2dad89e
#
_cell.length_a   1.000
_cell.length_b   1.000
_cell.length_c   1.000
_cell.angle_alpha   90.00
_cell.angle_beta   90.00
_cell.angle_gamma   90.00
#
_symmetry.space_group_name_H-M   'P 1'
#
loop_
_entity.id
_entity.type
_entity.pdbx_description
1 polymer ?
#
loop_
_entity_poly.entity_id
_entity_poly.type
_entity_poly.pdbx_seq_one_letter_code
_entity_poly.pdbx_strand_id
1 'polypeptide(L)'
;MARYARGRRNALVTWAERARKAGVDMIIVPHVITMQERVGGKAGVVSAAAVNEDFYLIDAREPVTLVMRCHFAKEQKPLASDITKIGTFFKRGGGWVTAQELAAEGMDKAVEVFGL
;
A
#
# COMPACT_ATOMS: atom_id res chain seq x y z
N MET A 1 18.80 -15.91 10.23
CA MET A 1 19.39 -14.60 9.83
C MET A 1 19.95 -14.64 8.42
N ALA A 2 20.81 -15.57 8.10
CA ALA A 2 21.42 -15.65 6.77
C ALA A 2 20.40 -15.88 5.64
N ARG A 3 19.38 -16.70 5.86
CA ARG A 3 18.30 -16.94 4.88
C ARG A 3 17.50 -15.67 4.58
N TYR A 4 17.19 -14.90 5.59
CA TYR A 4 16.41 -13.66 5.46
C TYR A 4 17.19 -12.62 4.66
N ALA A 5 18.49 -12.46 4.97
CA ALA A 5 19.35 -11.53 4.26
C ALA A 5 19.51 -11.91 2.79
N ARG A 6 19.65 -13.20 2.48
CA ARG A 6 19.72 -13.70 1.11
C ARG A 6 18.43 -13.47 0.35
N GLY A 7 17.28 -13.75 0.96
CA GLY A 7 15.98 -13.54 0.35
C GLY A 7 15.75 -12.06 0.01
N ARG A 8 16.13 -11.16 0.90
CA ARG A 8 16.01 -9.72 0.70
C ARG A 8 16.90 -9.25 -0.45
N ARG A 9 18.15 -9.71 -0.50
CA ARG A 9 19.09 -9.37 -1.57
C ARG A 9 18.59 -9.85 -2.92
N ASN A 10 18.10 -11.10 -2.99
CA ASN A 10 17.58 -11.69 -4.22
C ASN A 10 16.33 -10.92 -4.70
N ALA A 11 15.46 -10.52 -3.78
CA ALA A 11 14.28 -9.73 -4.12
C ALA A 11 14.66 -8.37 -4.73
N LEU A 12 15.63 -7.68 -4.14
CA LEU A 12 16.13 -6.40 -4.67
C LEU A 12 16.68 -6.55 -6.08
N VAL A 13 17.51 -7.57 -6.30
CA VAL A 13 18.11 -7.84 -7.62
C VAL A 13 17.02 -8.15 -8.64
N THR A 14 16.05 -8.98 -8.29
CA THR A 14 14.94 -9.34 -9.17
C THR A 14 14.14 -8.12 -9.61
N TRP A 15 13.79 -7.25 -8.67
CA TRP A 15 13.03 -6.03 -8.98
C TRP A 15 13.86 -5.05 -9.79
N ALA A 16 15.17 -4.95 -9.52
CA ALA A 16 16.07 -4.09 -10.29
C ALA A 16 16.17 -4.56 -11.74
N GLU A 17 16.24 -5.88 -11.97
CA GLU A 17 16.24 -6.44 -13.32
C GLU A 17 14.97 -6.11 -14.08
N ARG A 18 13.81 -6.22 -13.42
CA ARG A 18 12.53 -5.86 -14.01
C ARG A 18 12.46 -4.37 -14.39
N ALA A 19 12.98 -3.51 -13.51
CA ALA A 19 13.03 -2.07 -13.76
C ALA A 19 13.91 -1.77 -14.98
N ARG A 20 15.08 -2.39 -15.08
CA ARG A 20 16.00 -2.19 -16.23
C ARG A 20 15.38 -2.67 -17.53
N LYS A 21 14.67 -3.80 -17.51
CA LYS A 21 13.93 -4.29 -18.68
C LYS A 21 12.83 -3.33 -19.13
N ALA A 22 12.21 -2.64 -18.19
CA ALA A 22 11.18 -1.64 -18.47
C ALA A 22 11.78 -0.28 -18.88
N GLY A 23 13.10 -0.12 -18.79
CA GLY A 23 13.79 1.13 -19.15
C GLY A 23 13.68 2.22 -18.10
N VAL A 24 13.51 1.86 -16.82
CA VAL A 24 13.41 2.81 -15.72
C VAL A 24 14.53 2.59 -14.70
N ASP A 25 14.95 3.67 -14.04
CA ASP A 25 16.02 3.64 -13.05
C ASP A 25 15.50 3.40 -11.63
N MET A 26 14.26 3.77 -11.36
CA MET A 26 13.64 3.68 -10.04
C MET A 26 12.36 2.86 -10.13
N ILE A 27 12.08 2.09 -9.09
CA ILE A 27 10.85 1.30 -9.02
C ILE A 27 10.29 1.35 -7.60
N ILE A 28 8.96 1.44 -7.51
CA ILE A 28 8.24 1.31 -6.23
C ILE A 28 7.65 -0.09 -6.17
N VAL A 29 7.96 -0.80 -5.10
CA VAL A 29 7.45 -2.15 -4.88
C VAL A 29 6.50 -2.13 -3.69
N PRO A 30 5.20 -2.35 -3.91
CA PRO A 30 4.26 -2.52 -2.81
C PRO A 30 4.33 -3.93 -2.24
N HIS A 31 4.27 -4.05 -0.93
CA HIS A 31 4.21 -5.32 -0.23
C HIS A 31 3.01 -5.28 0.72
N VAL A 32 1.95 -5.98 0.39
CA VAL A 32 0.76 -6.08 1.23
C VAL A 32 1.05 -7.06 2.36
N ILE A 33 1.05 -6.56 3.59
CA ILE A 33 1.26 -7.38 4.78
C ILE A 33 -0.04 -8.05 5.18
N THR A 34 -1.10 -7.24 5.32
CA THR A 34 -2.45 -7.74 5.57
C THR A 34 -3.46 -6.92 4.78
N MET A 35 -4.53 -7.57 4.36
CA MET A 35 -5.63 -6.93 3.68
C MET A 35 -6.92 -7.58 4.16
N GLN A 36 -7.86 -6.76 4.64
CA GLN A 36 -9.16 -7.22 5.09
C GLN A 36 -10.24 -6.49 4.30
N GLU A 37 -11.11 -7.26 3.68
CA GLU A 37 -12.25 -6.70 2.96
C GLU A 37 -13.38 -6.39 3.93
N ARG A 38 -14.23 -5.46 3.53
CA ARG A 38 -15.42 -5.13 4.29
C ARG A 38 -16.34 -6.34 4.40
N VAL A 39 -16.83 -6.62 5.60
CA VAL A 39 -17.83 -7.65 5.86
C VAL A 39 -19.07 -7.00 6.46
N GLY A 40 -20.22 -7.25 5.86
CA GLY A 40 -21.47 -6.69 6.36
C GLY A 40 -22.61 -6.94 5.38
N GLY A 41 -23.83 -6.63 5.81
CA GLY A 41 -25.04 -6.76 5.02
C GLY A 41 -25.85 -5.46 5.02
N LYS A 42 -27.13 -5.60 4.67
CA LYS A 42 -28.06 -4.45 4.63
C LYS A 42 -28.23 -3.76 5.97
N ALA A 43 -28.00 -4.47 7.09
CA ALA A 43 -28.14 -3.94 8.45
C ALA A 43 -26.91 -3.17 8.95
N GLY A 44 -25.82 -3.15 8.19
CA GLY A 44 -24.61 -2.42 8.57
C GLY A 44 -23.33 -3.21 8.30
N VAL A 45 -22.20 -2.60 8.68
CA VAL A 45 -20.87 -3.18 8.49
C VAL A 45 -20.43 -3.83 9.79
N VAL A 46 -20.18 -5.16 9.74
CA VAL A 46 -19.64 -5.92 10.88
C VAL A 46 -18.14 -5.69 11.03
N SER A 47 -17.44 -5.60 9.89
CA SER A 47 -16.00 -5.40 9.84
C SER A 47 -15.68 -4.47 8.68
N ALA A 48 -14.90 -3.43 8.94
CA ALA A 48 -14.52 -2.46 7.92
C ALA A 48 -13.36 -2.99 7.07
N ALA A 49 -13.22 -2.43 5.86
CA ALA A 49 -12.05 -2.69 5.04
C ALA A 49 -10.80 -2.13 5.72
N ALA A 50 -9.71 -2.87 5.65
CA ALA A 50 -8.43 -2.46 6.24
C ALA A 50 -7.27 -2.94 5.38
N VAL A 51 -6.20 -2.16 5.34
CA VAL A 51 -4.98 -2.52 4.63
C VAL A 51 -3.75 -2.15 5.46
N ASN A 52 -2.73 -2.99 5.37
CA ASN A 52 -1.44 -2.78 6.00
C ASN A 52 -0.38 -3.12 4.96
N GLU A 53 0.36 -2.13 4.51
CA GLU A 53 1.29 -2.25 3.39
C GLU A 53 2.62 -1.57 3.68
N ASP A 54 3.70 -2.13 3.13
CA ASP A 54 4.97 -1.44 3.02
C ASP A 54 5.23 -1.12 1.55
N PHE A 55 5.89 0.01 1.31
CA PHE A 55 6.34 0.42 -0.02
C PHE A 55 7.85 0.63 0.01
N TYR A 56 8.52 0.10 -0.99
CA TYR A 56 9.97 0.18 -1.12
C TYR A 56 10.32 0.93 -2.38
N LEU A 57 11.15 1.96 -2.26
CA LEU A 57 11.71 2.67 -3.41
C LEU A 57 13.10 2.12 -3.67
N ILE A 58 13.29 1.52 -4.84
CA ILE A 58 14.53 0.86 -5.22
C ILE A 58 15.17 1.61 -6.38
N ASP A 59 16.47 1.91 -6.25
CA ASP A 59 17.28 2.38 -7.36
C ASP A 59 17.87 1.17 -8.06
N ALA A 60 17.49 0.95 -9.31
CA ALA A 60 17.89 -0.19 -10.11
C ALA A 60 19.29 -0.06 -10.73
N ARG A 61 19.89 1.14 -10.65
CA ARG A 61 21.25 1.36 -11.16
C ARG A 61 22.26 0.66 -10.25
N GLU A 62 23.35 0.22 -10.82
CA GLU A 62 24.41 -0.44 -10.04
C GLU A 62 25.18 0.56 -9.16
N PRO A 63 25.43 0.25 -7.89
CA PRO A 63 24.89 -0.89 -7.14
C PRO A 63 23.42 -0.71 -6.77
N VAL A 64 22.64 -1.79 -6.86
CA VAL A 64 21.21 -1.76 -6.51
C VAL A 64 21.02 -1.36 -5.05
N THR A 65 20.20 -0.37 -4.80
CA THR A 65 20.03 0.23 -3.47
C THR A 65 18.56 0.39 -3.10
N LEU A 66 18.22 0.04 -1.87
CA LEU A 66 16.94 0.41 -1.27
C LEU A 66 17.06 1.87 -0.80
N VAL A 67 16.38 2.78 -1.49
CA VAL A 67 16.50 4.22 -1.23
C VAL A 67 15.66 4.65 -0.05
N MET A 68 14.39 4.21 -0.04
CA MET A 68 13.41 4.60 0.97
C MET A 68 12.41 3.50 1.21
N ARG A 69 11.78 3.55 2.37
CA ARG A 69 10.70 2.67 2.77
C ARG A 69 9.57 3.52 3.36
N CYS A 70 8.33 3.18 3.02
CA CYS A 70 7.16 3.85 3.55
C CYS A 70 6.16 2.80 4.02
N HIS A 71 5.58 3.01 5.20
CA HIS A 71 4.54 2.13 5.74
C HIS A 71 3.20 2.84 5.68
N PHE A 72 2.17 2.14 5.23
CA PHE A 72 0.81 2.65 5.17
C PHE A 72 -0.13 1.63 5.79
N ALA A 73 -0.93 2.09 6.74
CA ALA A 73 -1.98 1.28 7.35
C ALA A 73 -3.23 2.13 7.49
N LYS A 74 -4.36 1.62 7.02
CA LYS A 74 -5.61 2.33 7.10
C LYS A 74 -6.78 1.37 7.23
N GLU A 75 -7.73 1.77 8.06
CA GLU A 75 -8.99 1.09 8.25
C GLU A 75 -10.11 2.11 8.11
N GLN A 76 -11.13 1.78 7.32
CA GLN A 76 -12.31 2.63 7.23
C GLN A 76 -13.25 2.31 8.38
N LYS A 77 -13.32 3.19 9.37
CA LYS A 77 -14.21 3.02 10.52
C LYS A 77 -15.66 3.19 10.13
N PRO A 78 -16.60 2.48 10.78
CA PRO A 78 -18.02 2.71 10.59
C PRO A 78 -18.40 4.16 10.88
N LEU A 79 -19.38 4.71 10.14
CA LEU A 79 -19.87 6.06 10.35
C LEU A 79 -20.35 6.32 11.78
N ALA A 80 -20.94 5.29 12.40
CA ALA A 80 -21.44 5.39 13.78
C ALA A 80 -20.36 5.68 14.81
N SER A 81 -19.11 5.36 14.50
CA SER A 81 -17.99 5.59 15.42
C SER A 81 -17.23 6.89 15.14
N ASP A 82 -17.50 7.57 14.03
CA ASP A 82 -16.79 8.80 13.70
C ASP A 82 -17.63 9.71 12.78
N ILE A 83 -18.39 10.61 13.41
CA ILE A 83 -19.26 11.56 12.72
C ILE A 83 -18.47 12.52 11.82
N THR A 84 -17.22 12.82 12.17
CA THR A 84 -16.41 13.76 11.39
C THR A 84 -16.08 13.26 9.97
N LYS A 85 -16.25 11.97 9.71
CA LYS A 85 -16.01 11.37 8.41
C LYS A 85 -17.22 11.33 7.49
N ILE A 86 -18.35 11.88 7.90
CA ILE A 86 -19.56 11.94 7.08
C ILE A 86 -19.28 12.62 5.74
N GLY A 87 -18.56 13.74 5.74
CA GLY A 87 -18.20 14.44 4.52
C GLY A 87 -17.39 13.61 3.56
N THR A 88 -16.43 12.84 4.07
CA THR A 88 -15.62 11.92 3.26
C THR A 88 -16.46 10.78 2.69
N PHE A 89 -17.37 10.25 3.49
CA PHE A 89 -18.30 9.21 3.06
C PHE A 89 -19.17 9.67 1.88
N PHE A 90 -19.75 10.86 1.98
CA PHE A 90 -20.58 11.43 0.91
C PHE A 90 -19.75 11.76 -0.33
N LYS A 91 -18.51 12.22 -0.19
CA LYS A 91 -17.60 12.44 -1.31
C LYS A 91 -17.36 11.16 -2.12
N ARG A 92 -17.42 10.01 -1.48
CA ARG A 92 -17.25 8.70 -2.13
C ARG A 92 -18.58 8.15 -2.66
N GLY A 93 -19.60 8.99 -2.84
CA GLY A 93 -20.89 8.57 -3.35
C GLY A 93 -21.74 7.82 -2.35
N GLY A 94 -21.48 7.97 -1.06
CA GLY A 94 -22.22 7.30 0.00
C GLY A 94 -21.89 5.83 0.17
N GLY A 95 -20.88 5.30 -0.56
CA GLY A 95 -20.46 3.90 -0.48
C GLY A 95 -19.30 3.66 0.48
N TRP A 96 -19.19 2.44 0.95
CA TRP A 96 -18.06 2.00 1.75
C TRP A 96 -16.87 1.71 0.83
N VAL A 97 -15.67 2.10 1.28
CA VAL A 97 -14.44 1.84 0.54
C VAL A 97 -14.09 0.35 0.60
N THR A 98 -13.51 -0.16 -0.50
CA THR A 98 -12.99 -1.52 -0.56
C THR A 98 -11.54 -1.55 -0.08
N ALA A 99 -11.04 -2.75 0.26
CA ALA A 99 -9.63 -2.92 0.60
C ALA A 99 -8.72 -2.53 -0.57
N GLN A 100 -9.13 -2.82 -1.80
CA GLN A 100 -8.38 -2.44 -3.00
C GLN A 100 -8.26 -0.92 -3.14
N GLU A 101 -9.34 -0.18 -2.86
CA GLU A 101 -9.31 1.28 -2.88
C GLU A 101 -8.38 1.85 -1.81
N LEU A 102 -8.36 1.23 -0.61
CA LEU A 102 -7.42 1.61 0.45
C LEU A 102 -5.97 1.33 0.03
N ALA A 103 -5.73 0.21 -0.63
CA ALA A 103 -4.40 -0.13 -1.14
C ALA A 103 -3.93 0.90 -2.17
N ALA A 104 -4.84 1.35 -3.06
CA ALA A 104 -4.53 2.39 -4.03
C ALA A 104 -4.22 3.73 -3.35
N GLU A 105 -4.94 4.09 -2.29
CA GLU A 105 -4.61 5.28 -1.47
C GLU A 105 -3.20 5.18 -0.90
N GLY A 106 -2.80 3.98 -0.46
CA GLY A 106 -1.45 3.74 0.05
C GLY A 106 -0.38 4.01 -1.00
N MET A 107 -0.61 3.57 -2.22
CA MET A 107 0.32 3.84 -3.33
C MET A 107 0.44 5.33 -3.61
N ASP A 108 -0.69 6.06 -3.66
CA ASP A 108 -0.69 7.51 -3.87
C ASP A 108 0.10 8.21 -2.76
N LYS A 109 -0.08 7.77 -1.52
CA LYS A 109 0.65 8.31 -0.38
C LYS A 109 2.15 8.02 -0.47
N ALA A 110 2.52 6.82 -0.91
CA ALA A 110 3.91 6.45 -1.09
C ALA A 110 4.59 7.31 -2.16
N VAL A 111 3.92 7.53 -3.28
CA VAL A 111 4.42 8.39 -4.36
C VAL A 111 4.68 9.81 -3.82
N GLU A 112 3.76 10.35 -3.02
CA GLU A 112 3.91 11.66 -2.40
C GLU A 112 5.08 11.70 -1.42
N VAL A 113 5.18 10.72 -0.53
CA VAL A 113 6.24 10.62 0.48
C VAL A 113 7.62 10.48 -0.18
N PHE A 114 7.71 9.73 -1.27
CA PHE A 114 8.96 9.55 -2.00
C PHE A 114 9.34 10.74 -2.87
N GLY A 115 8.45 11.72 -3.01
CA GLY A 115 8.72 12.92 -3.79
C GLY A 115 8.70 12.72 -5.29
N LEU A 116 7.94 11.77 -5.74
CA LEU A 116 7.87 11.41 -7.17
C LEU A 116 6.74 12.14 -7.92
#